data_0d2f2103d9530e49b8f2b08d3dff11c1
#
_entry.id   0d2f2103d9530e49b8f2b08d3dff11c1
#
_cell.length_a   1.000
_cell.length_b   1.000
_cell.length_c   1.000
_cell.angle_alpha   90.00
_cell.angle_beta   90.00
_cell.angle_gamma   90.00
#
_symmetry.space_group_name_H-M   'P 1'
#
loop_
_entity.id
_entity.type
_entity.pdbx_description
1 polymer ?
#
loop_
_entity_poly.entity_id
_entity_poly.type
_entity_poly.pdbx_seq_one_letter_code
_entity_poly.pdbx_strand_id
1 'polypeptide(L)'
;MQKVSFTENLDFNDKKMVTQVLLETSFSKEIRILLRKGQLMKEHKAPFPIIVHIVEGNIDFGVEGTVHVLKQGDMITLAANIPHDLLAKSDSIVRLTLSKLDAAERVEKVVANS
;
A
#
# COMPACT_ATOMS: atom_id res chain seq x y z
N MET A 1 -25.03 1.20 0.41
CA MET A 1 -23.96 0.24 0.08
C MET A 1 -23.04 0.87 -0.96
N GLN A 2 -21.75 0.67 -0.82
CA GLN A 2 -20.74 1.06 -1.80
C GLN A 2 -20.03 -0.19 -2.29
N LYS A 3 -19.67 -0.20 -3.56
CA LYS A 3 -18.92 -1.30 -4.16
C LYS A 3 -17.77 -0.73 -4.99
N VAL A 4 -16.55 -1.23 -4.77
CA VAL A 4 -15.38 -0.88 -5.56
C VAL A 4 -14.66 -2.14 -6.00
N SER A 5 -13.79 -2.01 -7.01
CA SER A 5 -12.93 -3.10 -7.44
C SER A 5 -11.48 -2.67 -7.38
N PHE A 6 -10.63 -3.52 -6.80
CA PHE A 6 -9.19 -3.29 -6.77
C PHE A 6 -8.47 -3.78 -8.03
N THR A 7 -9.18 -4.48 -8.92
CA THR A 7 -8.59 -5.08 -10.11
C THR A 7 -9.11 -4.49 -11.42
N GLU A 8 -9.97 -3.48 -11.36
CA GLU A 8 -10.48 -2.79 -12.55
C GLU A 8 -9.89 -1.39 -12.68
N ASN A 9 -9.85 -0.89 -13.92
CA ASN A 9 -9.36 0.45 -14.23
C ASN A 9 -7.94 0.69 -13.68
N LEU A 10 -7.02 -0.20 -14.04
CA LEU A 10 -5.65 -0.18 -13.58
C LEU A 10 -4.81 0.76 -14.45
N ASP A 11 -4.51 1.93 -13.94
CA ASP A 11 -3.72 2.96 -14.61
C ASP A 11 -2.34 3.05 -13.95
N PHE A 12 -1.51 2.06 -14.22
CA PHE A 12 -0.11 2.08 -13.78
C PHE A 12 0.65 3.22 -14.45
N ASN A 13 1.64 3.76 -13.73
CA ASN A 13 2.53 4.77 -14.27
C ASN A 13 3.98 4.27 -14.19
N ASP A 14 4.69 4.33 -15.31
CA ASP A 14 6.06 3.81 -15.39
C ASP A 14 7.07 4.65 -14.61
N LYS A 15 6.72 5.88 -14.28
CA LYS A 15 7.63 6.82 -13.61
C LYS A 15 7.40 6.92 -12.11
N LYS A 16 6.20 6.58 -11.63
CA LYS A 16 5.86 6.70 -10.21
C LYS A 16 4.73 5.74 -9.84
N MET A 17 4.66 5.39 -8.57
CA MET A 17 3.54 4.66 -8.01
C MET A 17 2.28 5.52 -8.05
N VAL A 18 1.12 4.86 -8.14
CA VAL A 18 -0.18 5.53 -8.19
C VAL A 18 -0.98 5.13 -6.96
N THR A 19 -1.46 6.12 -6.22
CA THR A 19 -2.34 5.89 -5.06
C THR A 19 -3.72 6.44 -5.35
N GLN A 20 -4.74 5.72 -4.88
CA GLN A 20 -6.12 6.16 -5.02
C GLN A 20 -6.95 5.64 -3.85
N VAL A 21 -7.67 6.55 -3.19
CA VAL A 21 -8.66 6.14 -2.19
C VAL A 21 -9.86 5.60 -2.95
N LEU A 22 -10.12 4.29 -2.85
CA LEU A 22 -11.24 3.66 -3.53
C LEU A 22 -12.50 3.63 -2.68
N LEU A 23 -12.35 3.56 -1.37
CA LEU A 23 -13.48 3.40 -0.47
C LEU A 23 -13.18 4.07 0.86
N GLU A 24 -14.14 4.80 1.39
CA GLU A 24 -14.12 5.30 2.77
C GLU A 24 -15.32 4.73 3.51
N THR A 25 -15.05 4.19 4.71
CA THR A 25 -16.07 3.67 5.60
C THR A 25 -16.16 4.54 6.86
N SER A 26 -17.00 4.17 7.81
CA SER A 26 -17.06 4.85 9.10
C SER A 26 -15.81 4.60 9.97
N PHE A 27 -14.98 3.61 9.63
CA PHE A 27 -13.83 3.21 10.46
C PHE A 27 -12.52 3.09 9.68
N SER A 28 -12.54 3.10 8.35
CA SER A 28 -11.34 2.90 7.55
C SER A 28 -11.35 3.68 6.25
N LYS A 29 -10.15 3.83 5.67
CA LYS A 29 -9.94 4.26 4.28
C LYS A 29 -9.24 3.12 3.57
N GLU A 30 -9.74 2.73 2.39
CA GLU A 30 -9.17 1.66 1.57
C GLU A 30 -8.47 2.29 0.38
N ILE A 31 -7.15 2.18 0.34
CA ILE A 31 -6.30 2.79 -0.68
C ILE A 31 -5.75 1.70 -1.59
N ARG A 32 -5.85 1.91 -2.89
CA ARG A 32 -5.14 1.09 -3.87
C ARG A 32 -3.83 1.76 -4.24
N ILE A 33 -2.75 0.98 -4.18
CA ILE A 33 -1.43 1.41 -4.64
C ILE A 33 -1.04 0.52 -5.82
N LEU A 34 -0.74 1.15 -6.96
CA LEU A 34 -0.26 0.47 -8.15
C LEU A 34 1.24 0.69 -8.28
N LEU A 35 2.00 -0.41 -8.31
CA LEU A 35 3.45 -0.37 -8.43
C LEU A 35 3.87 -1.17 -9.66
N ARG A 36 4.65 -0.54 -10.55
CA ARG A 36 5.38 -1.27 -11.59
C ARG A 36 6.56 -2.00 -10.95
N LYS A 37 6.97 -3.08 -11.58
CA LYS A 37 8.18 -3.81 -11.19
C LYS A 37 9.35 -2.84 -10.99
N GLY A 38 10.02 -2.92 -9.84
CA GLY A 38 11.16 -2.09 -9.49
C GLY A 38 10.83 -0.80 -8.75
N GLN A 39 9.56 -0.41 -8.67
CA GLN A 39 9.19 0.80 -7.91
C GLN A 39 9.25 0.50 -6.41
N LEU A 40 9.77 1.47 -5.68
CA LEU A 40 10.02 1.35 -4.24
C LEU A 40 9.32 2.47 -3.48
N MET A 41 8.45 2.09 -2.54
CA MET A 41 8.01 3.01 -1.48
C MET A 41 9.07 2.99 -0.39
N LYS A 42 9.80 4.11 -0.26
CA LYS A 42 10.88 4.25 0.72
C LYS A 42 10.37 4.09 2.15
N GLU A 43 11.29 3.78 3.05
CA GLU A 43 10.97 3.57 4.45
C GLU A 43 10.17 4.73 5.03
N HIS A 44 9.07 4.39 5.68
CA HIS A 44 8.15 5.32 6.32
C HIS A 44 7.39 4.60 7.42
N LYS A 45 6.65 5.33 8.22
CA LYS A 45 5.81 4.77 9.29
C LYS A 45 4.44 5.45 9.30
N ALA A 46 3.46 4.74 9.82
CA ALA A 46 2.10 5.25 9.98
C ALA A 46 1.83 5.50 11.48
N PRO A 47 1.09 6.58 11.83
CA PRO A 47 0.80 6.89 13.23
C PRO A 47 -0.27 6.00 13.86
N PHE A 48 -0.95 5.16 13.06
CA PHE A 48 -1.97 4.22 13.49
C PHE A 48 -1.70 2.85 12.90
N PRO A 49 -2.23 1.75 13.45
CA PRO A 49 -2.10 0.43 12.84
C PRO A 49 -2.62 0.42 11.41
N ILE A 50 -1.99 -0.38 10.56
CA ILE A 50 -2.37 -0.54 9.16
C ILE A 50 -2.55 -2.01 8.82
N ILE A 51 -3.27 -2.26 7.72
CA ILE A 51 -3.33 -3.57 7.07
C ILE A 51 -2.81 -3.39 5.65
N VAL A 52 -1.93 -4.31 5.22
CA VAL A 52 -1.41 -4.36 3.85
C VAL A 52 -1.81 -5.69 3.25
N HIS A 53 -2.45 -5.65 2.09
CA HIS A 53 -2.93 -6.82 1.38
C HIS A 53 -2.41 -6.78 -0.05
N ILE A 54 -1.73 -7.86 -0.48
CA ILE A 54 -1.26 -7.98 -1.85
C ILE A 54 -2.38 -8.58 -2.69
N VAL A 55 -3.06 -7.73 -3.43
CA VAL A 55 -4.19 -8.17 -4.30
C VAL A 55 -3.65 -8.96 -5.48
N GLU A 56 -2.59 -8.45 -6.12
CA GLU A 56 -1.86 -9.11 -7.19
C GLU A 56 -0.38 -8.74 -7.11
N GLY A 57 0.48 -9.63 -7.58
CA GLY A 57 1.90 -9.37 -7.72
C GLY A 57 2.74 -9.91 -6.58
N ASN A 58 3.93 -9.34 -6.43
CA ASN A 58 4.94 -9.77 -5.47
C ASN A 58 5.63 -8.53 -4.90
N ILE A 59 5.67 -8.44 -3.58
CA ILE A 59 6.27 -7.33 -2.85
C ILE A 59 7.32 -7.86 -1.88
N ASP A 60 8.51 -7.28 -1.92
CA ASP A 60 9.47 -7.42 -0.84
C ASP A 60 9.14 -6.35 0.20
N PHE A 61 8.66 -6.79 1.36
CA PHE A 61 8.21 -5.93 2.44
C PHE A 61 9.28 -5.90 3.54
N GLY A 62 9.96 -4.76 3.66
CA GLY A 62 11.02 -4.58 4.65
C GLY A 62 10.48 -4.00 5.94
N VAL A 63 10.75 -4.67 7.05
CA VAL A 63 10.38 -4.19 8.38
C VAL A 63 11.42 -4.65 9.40
N GLU A 64 11.88 -3.71 10.21
CA GLU A 64 12.84 -3.98 11.28
C GLU A 64 14.09 -4.76 10.80
N GLY A 65 14.62 -4.39 9.63
CA GLY A 65 15.81 -5.00 9.06
C GLY A 65 15.60 -6.37 8.40
N THR A 66 14.37 -6.85 8.34
CA THR A 66 14.02 -8.13 7.72
C THR A 66 13.14 -7.90 6.50
N VAL A 67 13.45 -8.61 5.41
CA VAL A 67 12.60 -8.59 4.20
C VAL A 67 11.66 -9.78 4.25
N HIS A 68 10.36 -9.48 4.15
CA HIS A 68 9.31 -10.48 4.04
C HIS A 68 8.80 -10.52 2.61
N VAL A 69 8.84 -11.69 1.98
CA VAL A 69 8.33 -11.86 0.62
C VAL A 69 6.82 -12.08 0.69
N LEU A 70 6.08 -11.10 0.18
CA LEU A 70 4.62 -11.15 0.12
C LEU A 70 4.17 -11.38 -1.32
N LYS A 71 3.24 -12.28 -1.52
CA LYS A 71 2.69 -12.65 -2.82
C LYS A 71 1.18 -12.47 -2.85
N GLN A 72 0.59 -12.65 -4.01
CA GLN A 72 -0.84 -12.52 -4.20
C GLN A 72 -1.63 -13.26 -3.11
N GLY A 73 -2.54 -12.56 -2.47
CA GLY A 73 -3.38 -13.07 -1.40
C GLY A 73 -2.82 -12.90 0.00
N ASP A 74 -1.53 -12.55 0.15
CA ASP A 74 -0.95 -12.34 1.48
C ASP A 74 -1.44 -11.03 2.09
N MET A 75 -1.66 -11.06 3.40
CA MET A 75 -2.10 -9.89 4.16
C MET A 75 -1.31 -9.83 5.46
N ILE A 76 -0.85 -8.63 5.82
CA ILE A 76 -0.15 -8.39 7.08
C ILE A 76 -0.74 -7.17 7.78
N THR A 77 -0.51 -7.09 9.07
CA THR A 77 -0.80 -5.88 9.84
C THR A 77 0.44 -5.42 10.58
N LEU A 78 0.59 -4.10 10.68
CA LEU A 78 1.63 -3.47 11.50
C LEU A 78 1.01 -2.61 12.58
N ALA A 79 1.60 -2.63 13.76
CA ALA A 79 1.28 -1.68 14.80
C ALA A 79 1.70 -0.26 14.38
N ALA A 80 1.21 0.73 15.12
CA ALA A 80 1.56 2.13 14.86
C ALA A 80 3.07 2.36 14.97
N ASN A 81 3.58 3.25 14.13
CA ASN A 81 4.97 3.75 14.17
C ASN A 81 6.04 2.71 13.89
N ILE A 82 5.73 1.62 13.20
CA ILE A 82 6.73 0.63 12.76
C ILE A 82 7.23 1.02 11.37
N PRO A 83 8.52 1.37 11.21
CA PRO A 83 9.08 1.71 9.90
C PRO A 83 9.06 0.51 8.96
N HIS A 84 8.71 0.76 7.70
CA HIS A 84 8.62 -0.28 6.68
C HIS A 84 8.79 0.31 5.29
N ASP A 85 9.16 -0.55 4.33
CA ASP A 85 9.24 -0.21 2.92
C ASP A 85 8.63 -1.31 2.06
N LEU A 86 8.31 -0.98 0.81
CA LEU A 86 7.74 -1.91 -0.16
C LEU A 86 8.48 -1.79 -1.48
N LEU A 87 9.07 -2.89 -1.94
CA LEU A 87 9.70 -2.98 -3.25
C LEU A 87 8.90 -3.93 -4.14
N ALA A 88 8.41 -3.44 -5.27
CA ALA A 88 7.68 -4.29 -6.21
C ALA A 88 8.64 -5.17 -7.01
N LYS A 89 8.49 -6.48 -6.89
CA LYS A 89 9.27 -7.47 -7.64
C LYS A 89 8.61 -7.83 -8.96
N SER A 90 7.35 -7.46 -9.12
CA SER A 90 6.55 -7.54 -10.34
C SER A 90 5.53 -6.41 -10.29
N ASP A 91 4.82 -6.17 -11.39
CA ASP A 91 3.69 -5.23 -11.36
C ASP A 91 2.70 -5.70 -10.30
N SER A 92 2.35 -4.83 -9.38
CA SER A 92 1.62 -5.22 -8.17
C SER A 92 0.48 -4.26 -7.86
N ILE A 93 -0.57 -4.84 -7.29
CA ILE A 93 -1.72 -4.12 -6.76
C ILE A 93 -1.74 -4.36 -5.26
N VAL A 94 -1.57 -3.29 -4.48
CA VAL A 94 -1.56 -3.35 -3.02
C VAL A 94 -2.79 -2.63 -2.49
N ARG A 95 -3.49 -3.29 -1.57
CA ARG A 95 -4.54 -2.68 -0.77
C ARG A 95 -3.97 -2.28 0.56
N LEU A 96 -4.08 -0.99 0.88
CA LEU A 96 -3.70 -0.44 2.18
C LEU A 96 -4.96 0.00 2.90
N THR A 97 -5.18 -0.57 4.07
CA THR A 97 -6.27 -0.17 4.96
C THR A 97 -5.71 0.76 6.03
N LEU A 98 -6.20 2.00 6.04
CA LEU A 98 -5.87 2.98 7.07
C LEU A 98 -7.02 3.12 8.06
N SER A 99 -6.67 3.41 9.31
CA SER A 99 -7.63 3.91 10.29
C SER A 99 -8.29 5.19 9.78
N LYS A 100 -9.56 5.40 10.08
CA LYS A 100 -10.26 6.64 9.75
C LYS A 100 -9.57 7.87 10.33
N LEU A 101 -8.78 7.70 11.39
CA LEU A 101 -8.03 8.78 12.04
C LEU A 101 -6.74 9.14 11.31
N ASP A 102 -6.26 8.28 10.38
CA ASP A 102 -5.07 8.57 9.57
C ASP A 102 -5.46 9.41 8.34
N ALA A 103 -4.48 10.08 7.73
CA ALA A 103 -4.69 10.93 6.57
C ALA A 103 -4.14 10.29 5.30
N ALA A 104 -4.95 10.22 4.24
CA ALA A 104 -4.51 9.71 2.94
C ALA A 104 -3.37 10.55 2.34
N GLU A 105 -3.34 11.85 2.63
CA GLU A 105 -2.30 12.77 2.19
C GLU A 105 -0.91 12.34 2.68
N ARG A 106 -0.83 11.69 3.84
CA ARG A 106 0.43 11.13 4.35
C ARG A 106 0.97 10.07 3.40
N VAL A 107 0.10 9.19 2.90
CA VAL A 107 0.49 8.13 1.95
C VAL A 107 0.91 8.75 0.61
N GLU A 108 0.19 9.74 0.14
CA GLU A 108 0.54 10.48 -1.08
C GLU A 108 1.91 11.13 -0.97
N LYS A 109 2.25 11.68 0.20
CA LYS A 109 3.56 12.27 0.46
C LYS A 109 4.67 11.22 0.40
N VAL A 110 4.46 10.05 0.99
CA VAL A 110 5.44 8.96 0.95
C VAL A 110 5.71 8.57 -0.50
N VAL A 111 4.67 8.40 -1.30
CA VAL A 111 4.80 8.07 -2.72
C VAL A 111 5.53 9.18 -3.47
N ALA A 112 5.18 10.44 -3.24
CA ALA A 112 5.80 11.58 -3.91
C ALA A 112 7.30 11.73 -3.57
N ASN A 113 7.70 11.36 -2.35
CA ASN A 113 9.08 11.45 -1.87
C ASN A 113 9.89 10.16 -2.09
N SER A 114 9.26 9.18 -2.70
CA SER A 114 9.91 7.89 -3.00
C SER A 114 10.38 7.81 -4.48
#